data_feee96778fa945a01f44c1e0bd72ac19
#
_entry.id   feee96778fa945a01f44c1e0bd72ac19
#
_cell.length_a   1.000
_cell.length_b   1.000
_cell.length_c   1.000
_cell.angle_alpha   90.00
_cell.angle_beta   90.00
_cell.angle_gamma   90.00
#
_symmetry.space_group_name_H-M   'P 1'
#
loop_
_entity.id
_entity.type
_entity.pdbx_description
1 polymer ?
#
loop_
_entity_poly.entity_id
_entity_poly.type
_entity_poly.pdbx_seq_one_letter_code
_entity_poly.pdbx_strand_id
1 'polypeptide(L)'
;MATVKYPEPLIFGLDIGTRSIVGTVGYREQERFHVVAMAVKYHDTRSMIDGQIHDIAKVSQDIVEVKQQLEKQLGGRKLHDVCIAAAGRVLKTAIGHGEYEFSENTVITQEYIHSIDLIGVEQAHNEILQELNESHETTKYFCVGYTVVKYFLNNYEITNLEGHKGTKIAADVLATFLPEEVVDSLYAAVEQAGLYVTNLTLEPIAAMTVAIPEQYRLLNIALIDIGAGTSDICITKDGSVI
;
A
#
# COMPACT_ATOMS: atom_id res chain seq x y z
N MET A 1 35.80 -14.30 -0.33
CA MET A 1 34.82 -13.95 0.74
C MET A 1 33.68 -14.94 0.64
N ALA A 2 33.30 -15.58 1.75
CA ALA A 2 32.17 -16.50 1.74
C ALA A 2 30.90 -15.71 1.41
N THR A 3 30.17 -16.11 0.39
CA THR A 3 28.85 -15.55 0.04
C THR A 3 27.90 -15.87 1.19
N VAL A 4 27.46 -14.86 1.91
CA VAL A 4 26.43 -15.04 2.94
C VAL A 4 25.16 -15.49 2.22
N LYS A 5 24.68 -16.68 2.53
CA LYS A 5 23.39 -17.17 2.03
C LYS A 5 22.29 -16.67 2.96
N TYR A 6 21.45 -15.80 2.46
CA TYR A 6 20.21 -15.39 3.15
C TYR A 6 19.07 -16.35 2.82
N PRO A 7 18.08 -16.53 3.72
CA PRO A 7 16.83 -17.21 3.37
C PRO A 7 16.12 -16.56 2.18
N GLU A 8 15.34 -17.36 1.46
CA GLU A 8 14.54 -16.93 0.32
C GLU A 8 13.03 -16.96 0.67
N PRO A 9 12.21 -16.08 0.09
CA PRO A 9 12.59 -14.99 -0.84
C PRO A 9 13.17 -13.77 -0.11
N LEU A 10 14.08 -13.03 -0.76
CA LEU A 10 14.43 -11.67 -0.34
C LEU A 10 13.37 -10.70 -0.86
N ILE A 11 12.96 -9.79 -0.01
CA ILE A 11 12.00 -8.72 -0.30
C ILE A 11 12.76 -7.41 -0.33
N PHE A 12 12.62 -6.65 -1.42
CA PHE A 12 13.16 -5.32 -1.57
C PHE A 12 12.04 -4.30 -1.47
N GLY A 13 12.10 -3.42 -0.48
CA GLY A 13 11.23 -2.27 -0.29
C GLY A 13 11.95 -0.97 -0.63
N LEU A 14 11.27 -0.07 -1.33
CA LEU A 14 11.78 1.25 -1.72
C LEU A 14 10.78 2.33 -1.30
N ASP A 15 11.26 3.25 -0.48
CA ASP A 15 10.57 4.47 -0.11
C ASP A 15 11.11 5.62 -0.97
N ILE A 16 10.23 6.26 -1.76
CA ILE A 16 10.58 7.35 -2.70
C ILE A 16 10.07 8.67 -2.10
N GLY A 17 10.75 9.15 -1.07
CA GLY A 17 10.37 10.34 -0.33
C GLY A 17 10.82 11.66 -0.97
N THR A 18 10.27 12.78 -0.51
CA THR A 18 10.60 14.13 -1.03
C THR A 18 12.07 14.51 -0.83
N ARG A 19 12.71 14.05 0.24
CA ARG A 19 14.09 14.39 0.58
C ARG A 19 15.09 13.35 0.12
N SER A 20 14.71 12.09 0.17
CA SER A 20 15.61 10.95 -0.03
C SER A 20 14.86 9.72 -0.50
N ILE A 21 15.59 8.83 -1.14
CA ILE A 21 15.15 7.47 -1.44
C ILE A 21 15.80 6.53 -0.45
N VAL A 22 15.01 5.68 0.18
CA VAL A 22 15.48 4.66 1.12
C VAL A 22 15.15 3.28 0.56
N GLY A 23 16.16 2.45 0.36
CA GLY A 23 16.01 1.06 -0.04
C GLY A 23 16.34 0.12 1.11
N THR A 24 15.50 -0.87 1.33
CA THR A 24 15.67 -1.88 2.37
C THR A 24 15.47 -3.27 1.78
N VAL A 25 16.39 -4.19 2.01
CA VAL A 25 16.27 -5.58 1.61
C VAL A 25 16.28 -6.47 2.85
N GLY A 26 15.38 -7.43 2.86
CA GLY A 26 15.26 -8.36 3.97
C GLY A 26 14.47 -9.62 3.62
N TYR A 27 14.26 -10.47 4.61
CA TYR A 27 13.44 -11.68 4.50
C TYR A 27 12.54 -11.82 5.72
N ARG A 28 11.43 -12.53 5.54
CA ARG A 28 10.52 -12.84 6.64
C ARG A 28 10.86 -14.21 7.22
N GLU A 29 11.02 -14.25 8.53
CA GLU A 29 11.17 -15.49 9.29
C GLU A 29 10.14 -15.48 10.43
N GLN A 30 9.21 -16.41 10.36
CA GLN A 30 8.03 -16.42 11.25
C GLN A 30 7.26 -15.08 11.17
N GLU A 31 7.12 -14.38 12.29
CA GLU A 31 6.44 -13.08 12.37
C GLU A 31 7.41 -11.87 12.32
N ARG A 32 8.70 -12.10 12.06
CA ARG A 32 9.72 -11.05 12.05
C ARG A 32 10.25 -10.81 10.64
N PHE A 33 10.49 -9.56 10.34
CA PHE A 33 11.22 -9.16 9.14
C PHE A 33 12.67 -8.83 9.51
N HIS A 34 13.62 -9.54 8.89
CA HIS A 34 15.04 -9.37 9.12
C HIS A 34 15.64 -8.53 7.99
N VAL A 35 16.07 -7.31 8.33
CA VAL A 35 16.75 -6.43 7.39
C VAL A 35 18.20 -6.88 7.24
N VAL A 36 18.64 -7.12 6.01
CA VAL A 36 20.00 -7.58 5.68
C VAL A 36 20.82 -6.54 4.91
N ALA A 37 20.16 -5.59 4.26
CA ALA A 37 20.83 -4.47 3.59
C ALA A 37 19.91 -3.23 3.63
N MET A 38 20.52 -2.04 3.75
CA MET A 38 19.84 -0.76 3.68
C MET A 38 20.74 0.27 2.99
N ALA A 39 20.15 1.11 2.14
CA ALA A 39 20.83 2.21 1.49
C ALA A 39 19.94 3.44 1.44
N VAL A 40 20.55 4.62 1.51
CA VAL A 40 19.87 5.91 1.45
C VAL A 40 20.57 6.81 0.45
N LYS A 41 19.81 7.43 -0.45
CA LYS A 41 20.28 8.50 -1.34
C LYS A 41 19.46 9.75 -1.09
N TYR A 42 20.12 10.85 -0.77
CA TYR A 42 19.48 12.17 -0.71
C TYR A 42 19.44 12.76 -2.12
N HIS A 43 18.31 13.39 -2.48
CA HIS A 43 18.20 14.09 -3.76
C HIS A 43 19.13 15.28 -3.81
N ASP A 44 19.91 15.38 -4.88
CA ASP A 44 20.82 16.51 -5.10
C ASP A 44 20.11 17.76 -5.62
N THR A 45 18.87 17.59 -6.13
CA THR A 45 18.02 18.63 -6.70
C THR A 45 16.59 18.46 -6.26
N ARG A 46 15.72 19.44 -6.55
CA ARG A 46 14.27 19.34 -6.34
C ARG A 46 13.60 18.44 -7.39
N SER A 47 14.01 17.18 -7.47
CA SER A 47 13.40 16.17 -8.33
C SER A 47 12.06 15.64 -7.79
N MET A 48 11.86 15.79 -6.49
CA MET A 48 10.61 15.52 -5.78
C MET A 48 10.08 16.82 -5.16
N ILE A 49 8.77 17.04 -5.23
CA ILE A 49 8.09 18.17 -4.58
C ILE A 49 6.82 17.64 -3.93
N ASP A 50 6.72 17.82 -2.62
CA ASP A 50 5.53 17.47 -1.84
C ASP A 50 5.02 16.04 -2.09
N GLY A 51 5.94 15.06 -2.12
CA GLY A 51 5.63 13.65 -2.33
C GLY A 51 5.38 13.25 -3.79
N GLN A 52 5.53 14.16 -4.75
CA GLN A 52 5.32 13.88 -6.18
C GLN A 52 6.63 13.98 -6.97
N ILE A 53 6.77 13.10 -7.97
CA ILE A 53 7.92 13.11 -8.89
C ILE A 53 7.75 14.22 -9.90
N HIS A 54 8.72 15.16 -9.93
CA HIS A 54 8.80 16.24 -10.91
C HIS A 54 9.85 15.99 -12.00
N ASP A 55 10.86 15.15 -11.71
CA ASP A 55 11.90 14.78 -12.66
C ASP A 55 12.15 13.27 -12.58
N ILE A 56 11.43 12.53 -13.43
CA ILE A 56 11.49 11.06 -13.47
C ILE A 56 12.90 10.57 -13.70
N ALA A 57 13.67 11.21 -14.59
CA ALA A 57 15.02 10.76 -14.93
C ALA A 57 15.98 10.86 -13.74
N LYS A 58 15.90 11.95 -12.97
CA LYS A 58 16.73 12.13 -11.77
C LYS A 58 16.35 11.17 -10.65
N VAL A 59 15.05 11.01 -10.40
CA VAL A 59 14.55 10.05 -9.39
C VAL A 59 14.98 8.63 -9.77
N SER A 60 14.86 8.26 -11.05
CA SER A 60 15.34 6.97 -11.56
C SER A 60 16.83 6.79 -11.32
N GLN A 61 17.66 7.82 -11.57
CA GLN A 61 19.09 7.75 -11.31
C GLN A 61 19.40 7.54 -9.83
N ASP A 62 18.71 8.25 -8.93
CA ASP A 62 18.86 8.06 -7.48
C ASP A 62 18.44 6.65 -7.05
N ILE A 63 17.38 6.08 -7.66
CA ILE A 63 16.97 4.68 -7.44
C ILE A 63 18.07 3.71 -7.89
N VAL A 64 18.70 3.95 -9.05
CA VAL A 64 19.82 3.13 -9.52
C VAL A 64 20.99 3.15 -8.54
N GLU A 65 21.31 4.30 -7.96
CA GLU A 65 22.38 4.41 -6.95
C GLU A 65 22.05 3.62 -5.70
N VAL A 66 20.83 3.70 -5.18
CA VAL A 66 20.37 2.91 -4.03
C VAL A 66 20.44 1.41 -4.34
N LYS A 67 19.91 0.98 -5.50
CA LYS A 67 19.97 -0.40 -5.97
C LYS A 67 21.40 -0.93 -6.01
N GLN A 68 22.33 -0.18 -6.61
CA GLN A 68 23.72 -0.59 -6.71
C GLN A 68 24.40 -0.73 -5.34
N GLN A 69 24.11 0.16 -4.39
CA GLN A 69 24.62 0.08 -3.03
C GLN A 69 24.09 -1.18 -2.32
N LEU A 70 22.80 -1.49 -2.47
CA LEU A 70 22.18 -2.70 -1.91
C LEU A 70 22.75 -3.97 -2.54
N GLU A 71 22.85 -4.03 -3.87
CA GLU A 71 23.45 -5.17 -4.58
C GLU A 71 24.89 -5.42 -4.12
N LYS A 72 25.68 -4.37 -3.90
CA LYS A 72 27.05 -4.47 -3.35
C LYS A 72 27.06 -5.05 -1.93
N GLN A 73 26.15 -4.60 -1.05
CA GLN A 73 26.02 -5.14 0.31
C GLN A 73 25.60 -6.63 0.29
N LEU A 74 24.81 -7.02 -0.70
CA LEU A 74 24.35 -8.41 -0.91
C LEU A 74 25.36 -9.29 -1.66
N GLY A 75 26.62 -8.85 -1.79
CA GLY A 75 27.68 -9.61 -2.44
C GLY A 75 27.55 -9.69 -3.96
N GLY A 76 26.88 -8.72 -4.59
CA GLY A 76 26.69 -8.64 -6.06
C GLY A 76 25.40 -9.28 -6.55
N ARG A 77 24.53 -9.77 -5.65
CA ARG A 77 23.20 -10.29 -6.00
C ARG A 77 22.37 -9.19 -6.64
N LYS A 78 21.73 -9.52 -7.78
CA LYS A 78 20.88 -8.59 -8.51
C LYS A 78 19.49 -8.48 -7.91
N LEU A 79 18.96 -7.25 -7.90
CA LEU A 79 17.62 -6.92 -7.48
C LEU A 79 16.78 -6.58 -8.72
N HIS A 80 15.62 -7.21 -8.87
CA HIS A 80 14.72 -7.04 -10.01
C HIS A 80 13.34 -6.58 -9.55
N ASP A 81 12.80 -7.24 -8.54
CA ASP A 81 11.46 -7.00 -8.01
C ASP A 81 11.53 -6.05 -6.82
N VAL A 82 10.58 -5.09 -6.76
CA VAL A 82 10.53 -4.10 -5.70
C VAL A 82 9.10 -3.82 -5.26
N CYS A 83 8.92 -3.65 -3.94
CA CYS A 83 7.72 -3.10 -3.35
C CYS A 83 7.95 -1.61 -3.11
N ILE A 84 7.00 -0.76 -3.51
CA ILE A 84 7.07 0.70 -3.31
C ILE A 84 5.92 1.20 -2.46
N ALA A 85 6.11 2.36 -1.83
CA ALA A 85 5.05 3.07 -1.13
C ALA A 85 4.82 4.44 -1.79
N ALA A 86 3.57 4.87 -1.82
CA ALA A 86 3.16 6.16 -2.34
C ALA A 86 2.73 7.10 -1.21
N ALA A 87 3.12 8.38 -1.29
CA ALA A 87 2.69 9.41 -0.38
C ALA A 87 1.20 9.76 -0.53
N GLY A 88 0.57 10.15 0.58
CA GLY A 88 -0.87 10.37 0.66
C GLY A 88 -1.40 11.75 0.23
N ARG A 89 -0.58 12.65 -0.31
CA ARG A 89 -0.96 14.06 -0.50
C ARG A 89 -2.22 14.31 -1.36
N VAL A 90 -2.42 13.55 -2.40
CA VAL A 90 -3.51 13.72 -3.37
C VAL A 90 -4.46 12.53 -3.39
N LEU A 91 -4.41 11.71 -2.34
CA LEU A 91 -5.29 10.56 -2.23
C LEU A 91 -6.75 10.98 -2.01
N LYS A 92 -7.65 10.18 -2.54
CA LYS A 92 -9.06 10.19 -2.20
C LYS A 92 -9.42 8.89 -1.52
N THR A 93 -10.32 8.94 -0.56
CA THR A 93 -10.86 7.75 0.11
C THR A 93 -12.37 7.75 0.01
N ALA A 94 -12.95 6.57 -0.16
CA ALA A 94 -14.39 6.38 -0.09
C ALA A 94 -14.70 5.03 0.58
N ILE A 95 -15.88 4.93 1.21
CA ILE A 95 -16.38 3.69 1.81
C ILE A 95 -17.44 3.12 0.88
N GLY A 96 -17.16 1.97 0.28
CA GLY A 96 -18.15 1.25 -0.51
C GLY A 96 -18.70 0.06 0.24
N HIS A 97 -19.96 -0.26 -0.04
CA HIS A 97 -20.69 -1.39 0.54
C HIS A 97 -20.80 -2.51 -0.49
N GLY A 98 -20.12 -3.63 -0.23
CA GLY A 98 -20.26 -4.84 -1.03
C GLY A 98 -21.21 -5.82 -0.35
N GLU A 99 -22.17 -6.39 -1.09
CA GLU A 99 -23.07 -7.41 -0.55
C GLU A 99 -23.31 -8.55 -1.55
N TYR A 100 -23.59 -9.72 -1.02
CA TYR A 100 -23.95 -10.88 -1.80
C TYR A 100 -25.03 -11.72 -1.09
N GLU A 101 -26.07 -12.13 -1.83
CA GLU A 101 -27.14 -12.99 -1.34
C GLU A 101 -27.06 -14.37 -1.98
N PHE A 102 -27.15 -15.40 -1.15
CA PHE A 102 -27.19 -16.80 -1.56
C PHE A 102 -28.63 -17.30 -1.64
N SER A 103 -28.93 -18.20 -2.57
CA SER A 103 -30.23 -18.84 -2.70
C SER A 103 -30.54 -19.81 -1.54
N GLU A 104 -29.52 -20.27 -0.83
CA GLU A 104 -29.62 -21.19 0.30
C GLU A 104 -28.55 -20.88 1.36
N ASN A 105 -28.72 -21.46 2.56
CA ASN A 105 -27.78 -21.28 3.65
C ASN A 105 -26.41 -21.90 3.32
N THR A 106 -25.44 -21.07 2.94
CA THR A 106 -24.16 -21.44 2.37
C THR A 106 -23.01 -21.25 3.37
N VAL A 107 -22.01 -22.13 3.35
CA VAL A 107 -20.76 -21.94 4.10
C VAL A 107 -19.92 -20.87 3.41
N ILE A 108 -19.55 -19.83 4.15
CA ILE A 108 -18.78 -18.70 3.61
C ILE A 108 -17.31 -19.11 3.50
N THR A 109 -16.78 -18.99 2.29
CA THR A 109 -15.36 -19.25 1.96
C THR A 109 -14.60 -17.94 1.74
N GLN A 110 -13.28 -18.00 1.71
CA GLN A 110 -12.41 -16.86 1.38
C GLN A 110 -12.71 -16.27 -0.01
N GLU A 111 -13.14 -17.08 -0.96
CA GLU A 111 -13.51 -16.60 -2.30
C GLU A 111 -14.73 -15.68 -2.26
N TYR A 112 -15.75 -16.04 -1.47
CA TYR A 112 -16.92 -15.18 -1.28
C TYR A 112 -16.57 -13.88 -0.55
N ILE A 113 -15.72 -13.97 0.49
CA ILE A 113 -15.24 -12.80 1.24
C ILE A 113 -14.49 -11.86 0.28
N HIS A 114 -13.53 -12.36 -0.46
CA HIS A 114 -12.78 -11.56 -1.43
C HIS A 114 -13.69 -10.94 -2.51
N SER A 115 -14.73 -11.64 -2.93
CA SER A 115 -15.69 -11.12 -3.91
C SER A 115 -16.47 -9.92 -3.37
N ILE A 116 -16.97 -9.98 -2.13
CA ILE A 116 -17.68 -8.82 -1.54
C ILE A 116 -16.75 -7.66 -1.23
N ASP A 117 -15.49 -7.93 -0.87
CA ASP A 117 -14.48 -6.89 -0.69
C ASP A 117 -14.27 -6.12 -2.01
N LEU A 118 -14.12 -6.83 -3.14
CA LEU A 118 -13.98 -6.21 -4.46
C LEU A 118 -15.23 -5.44 -4.90
N ILE A 119 -16.44 -5.94 -4.60
CA ILE A 119 -17.69 -5.20 -4.85
C ILE A 119 -17.69 -3.90 -4.04
N GLY A 120 -17.25 -3.94 -2.79
CA GLY A 120 -17.09 -2.75 -1.95
C GLY A 120 -16.11 -1.74 -2.54
N VAL A 121 -14.96 -2.21 -3.05
CA VAL A 121 -13.98 -1.36 -3.74
C VAL A 121 -14.57 -0.71 -4.99
N GLU A 122 -15.34 -1.47 -5.79
CA GLU A 122 -16.01 -0.94 -6.98
C GLU A 122 -17.04 0.15 -6.62
N GLN A 123 -17.82 -0.06 -5.57
CA GLN A 123 -18.78 0.94 -5.08
C GLN A 123 -18.06 2.21 -4.60
N ALA A 124 -16.99 2.08 -3.83
CA ALA A 124 -16.16 3.20 -3.40
C ALA A 124 -15.58 3.98 -4.62
N HIS A 125 -15.14 3.27 -5.66
CA HIS A 125 -14.68 3.91 -6.89
C HIS A 125 -15.79 4.69 -7.60
N ASN A 126 -17.00 4.14 -7.66
CA ASN A 126 -18.15 4.82 -8.25
C ASN A 126 -18.51 6.12 -7.48
N GLU A 127 -18.38 6.15 -6.17
CA GLU A 127 -18.55 7.38 -5.38
C GLU A 127 -17.51 8.45 -5.77
N ILE A 128 -16.24 8.07 -5.88
CA ILE A 128 -15.19 9.00 -6.35
C ILE A 128 -15.50 9.52 -7.76
N LEU A 129 -15.94 8.64 -8.69
CA LEU A 129 -16.31 9.07 -10.04
C LEU A 129 -17.49 10.04 -10.06
N GLN A 130 -18.49 9.87 -9.19
CA GLN A 130 -19.59 10.81 -9.06
C GLN A 130 -19.12 12.18 -8.55
N GLU A 131 -18.28 12.21 -7.51
CA GLU A 131 -17.69 13.44 -6.97
C GLU A 131 -16.89 14.21 -8.04
N LEU A 132 -16.07 13.48 -8.82
CA LEU A 132 -15.28 14.05 -9.90
C LEU A 132 -16.14 14.62 -11.02
N ASN A 133 -17.21 13.95 -11.41
CA ASN A 133 -18.17 14.43 -12.43
C ASN A 133 -18.87 15.71 -11.95
N GLU A 134 -19.26 15.81 -10.69
CA GLU A 134 -19.89 17.00 -10.11
C GLU A 134 -18.91 18.20 -10.08
N SER A 135 -17.64 17.95 -9.81
CA SER A 135 -16.59 18.96 -9.80
C SER A 135 -16.01 19.29 -11.19
N HIS A 136 -16.47 18.60 -12.25
CA HIS A 136 -15.93 18.72 -13.61
C HIS A 136 -14.44 18.36 -13.71
N GLU A 137 -13.94 17.55 -12.80
CA GLU A 137 -12.57 17.05 -12.78
C GLU A 137 -12.46 15.83 -13.72
N THR A 138 -11.43 15.82 -14.58
CA THR A 138 -11.22 14.76 -15.57
C THR A 138 -10.13 13.77 -15.18
N THR A 139 -9.51 13.95 -14.01
CA THR A 139 -8.45 13.09 -13.50
C THR A 139 -8.97 11.68 -13.26
N LYS A 140 -8.25 10.69 -13.75
CA LYS A 140 -8.53 9.30 -13.44
C LYS A 140 -7.84 8.90 -12.14
N TYR A 141 -8.50 8.05 -11.36
CA TYR A 141 -8.01 7.55 -10.10
C TYR A 141 -7.92 6.03 -10.12
N PHE A 142 -6.83 5.48 -9.58
CA PHE A 142 -6.61 4.06 -9.40
C PHE A 142 -6.69 3.69 -7.92
N CYS A 143 -7.37 2.58 -7.61
CA CYS A 143 -7.34 2.00 -6.28
C CYS A 143 -5.92 1.47 -6.00
N VAL A 144 -5.29 2.00 -4.95
CA VAL A 144 -3.93 1.62 -4.54
C VAL A 144 -3.93 0.81 -3.24
N GLY A 145 -5.09 0.67 -2.61
CA GLY A 145 -5.27 -0.16 -1.43
C GLY A 145 -6.68 -0.06 -0.87
N TYR A 146 -7.05 -1.05 -0.10
CA TYR A 146 -8.31 -1.05 0.65
C TYR A 146 -8.16 -1.78 1.98
N THR A 147 -9.07 -1.49 2.89
CA THR A 147 -9.23 -2.23 4.14
C THR A 147 -10.71 -2.44 4.43
N VAL A 148 -11.05 -3.58 4.99
CA VAL A 148 -12.43 -3.82 5.41
C VAL A 148 -12.65 -3.18 6.77
N VAL A 149 -13.65 -2.34 6.86
CA VAL A 149 -14.07 -1.66 8.08
C VAL A 149 -14.97 -2.58 8.91
N LYS A 150 -15.93 -3.27 8.25
CA LYS A 150 -16.90 -4.15 8.89
C LYS A 150 -17.33 -5.27 7.96
N TYR A 151 -17.60 -6.44 8.55
CA TYR A 151 -18.30 -7.52 7.90
C TYR A 151 -19.71 -7.71 8.50
N PHE A 152 -20.62 -8.21 7.69
CA PHE A 152 -21.98 -8.52 8.11
C PHE A 152 -22.40 -9.92 7.62
N LEU A 153 -23.02 -10.68 8.50
CA LEU A 153 -23.65 -11.97 8.22
C LEU A 153 -25.14 -11.86 8.50
N ASN A 154 -26.01 -12.06 7.51
CA ASN A 154 -27.46 -11.91 7.65
C ASN A 154 -27.86 -10.58 8.32
N ASN A 155 -27.21 -9.47 7.94
CA ASN A 155 -27.33 -8.11 8.47
C ASN A 155 -26.82 -7.90 9.92
N TYR A 156 -26.17 -8.86 10.54
CA TYR A 156 -25.52 -8.70 11.85
C TYR A 156 -24.02 -8.49 11.67
N GLU A 157 -23.45 -7.49 12.34
CA GLU A 157 -22.01 -7.25 12.34
C GLU A 157 -21.25 -8.43 12.94
N ILE A 158 -20.17 -8.85 12.28
CA ILE A 158 -19.32 -9.97 12.68
C ILE A 158 -17.86 -9.65 12.37
N THR A 159 -16.96 -10.16 13.20
CA THR A 159 -15.52 -9.92 13.03
C THR A 159 -14.90 -10.75 11.89
N ASN A 160 -15.39 -11.96 11.67
CA ASN A 160 -14.88 -12.88 10.65
C ASN A 160 -16.04 -13.66 10.04
N LEU A 161 -16.11 -13.70 8.71
CA LEU A 161 -17.14 -14.43 7.96
C LEU A 161 -16.77 -15.88 7.68
N GLU A 162 -15.45 -16.19 7.63
CA GLU A 162 -14.96 -17.50 7.18
C GLU A 162 -15.50 -18.64 8.02
N GLY A 163 -16.01 -19.69 7.36
CA GLY A 163 -16.56 -20.89 7.98
C GLY A 163 -17.96 -20.74 8.58
N HIS A 164 -18.50 -19.51 8.69
CA HIS A 164 -19.90 -19.29 9.10
C HIS A 164 -20.86 -19.71 7.97
N LYS A 165 -22.13 -19.93 8.35
CA LYS A 165 -23.22 -20.22 7.40
C LYS A 165 -24.22 -19.05 7.40
N GLY A 166 -24.61 -18.64 6.22
CA GLY A 166 -25.57 -17.58 6.04
C GLY A 166 -26.20 -17.55 4.65
N THR A 167 -27.24 -16.74 4.50
CA THR A 167 -27.88 -16.46 3.22
C THR A 167 -27.52 -15.10 2.66
N LYS A 168 -26.90 -14.23 3.47
CA LYS A 168 -26.43 -12.91 3.04
C LYS A 168 -25.11 -12.56 3.73
N ILE A 169 -24.16 -12.05 2.97
CA ILE A 169 -22.92 -11.49 3.48
C ILE A 169 -22.73 -10.08 2.93
N ALA A 170 -22.09 -9.21 3.70
CA ALA A 170 -21.71 -7.88 3.24
C ALA A 170 -20.43 -7.40 3.91
N ALA A 171 -19.80 -6.41 3.28
CA ALA A 171 -18.61 -5.73 3.79
C ALA A 171 -18.70 -4.22 3.53
N ASP A 172 -18.34 -3.42 4.54
CA ASP A 172 -18.00 -2.02 4.35
C ASP A 172 -16.49 -1.91 4.13
N VAL A 173 -16.09 -1.38 2.99
CA VAL A 173 -14.70 -1.34 2.54
C VAL A 173 -14.27 0.10 2.36
N LEU A 174 -13.26 0.53 3.11
CA LEU A 174 -12.55 1.78 2.87
C LEU A 174 -11.53 1.55 1.76
N ALA A 175 -11.72 2.14 0.61
CA ALA A 175 -10.78 2.10 -0.49
C ALA A 175 -10.07 3.44 -0.68
N THR A 176 -8.80 3.38 -1.07
CA THR A 176 -7.95 4.55 -1.28
C THR A 176 -7.49 4.59 -2.73
N PHE A 177 -7.57 5.77 -3.30
CA PHE A 177 -7.31 6.02 -4.71
C PHE A 177 -6.27 7.12 -4.88
N LEU A 178 -5.38 6.95 -5.86
CA LEU A 178 -4.41 7.96 -6.30
C LEU A 178 -4.68 8.35 -7.75
N PRO A 179 -4.37 9.60 -8.14
CA PRO A 179 -4.39 10.00 -9.54
C PRO A 179 -3.48 9.12 -10.40
N GLU A 180 -3.94 8.80 -11.63
CA GLU A 180 -3.19 8.03 -12.63
C GLU A 180 -1.76 8.59 -12.82
N GLU A 181 -1.61 9.90 -12.94
CA GLU A 181 -0.34 10.58 -13.15
C GLU A 181 0.68 10.33 -12.04
N VAL A 182 0.21 10.22 -10.78
CA VAL A 182 1.07 9.91 -9.63
C VAL A 182 1.56 8.48 -9.69
N VAL A 183 0.66 7.54 -9.96
CA VAL A 183 0.99 6.12 -10.09
C VAL A 183 1.94 5.91 -11.26
N ASP A 184 1.63 6.46 -12.44
CA ASP A 184 2.44 6.32 -13.65
C ASP A 184 3.85 6.88 -13.47
N SER A 185 4.00 8.03 -12.80
CA SER A 185 5.32 8.62 -12.56
C SER A 185 6.17 7.78 -11.61
N LEU A 186 5.57 7.14 -10.59
CA LEU A 186 6.26 6.21 -9.69
C LEU A 186 6.74 4.96 -10.46
N TYR A 187 5.84 4.34 -11.24
CA TYR A 187 6.18 3.17 -12.06
C TYR A 187 7.27 3.52 -13.09
N ALA A 188 7.12 4.64 -13.81
CA ALA A 188 8.10 5.06 -14.80
C ALA A 188 9.51 5.27 -14.21
N ALA A 189 9.61 5.89 -13.02
CA ALA A 189 10.90 6.09 -12.36
C ALA A 189 11.57 4.77 -11.95
N VAL A 190 10.77 3.82 -11.44
CA VAL A 190 11.23 2.50 -11.01
C VAL A 190 11.62 1.63 -12.21
N GLU A 191 10.81 1.61 -13.27
CA GLU A 191 11.09 0.85 -14.50
C GLU A 191 12.33 1.37 -15.22
N GLN A 192 12.53 2.69 -15.30
CA GLN A 192 13.74 3.28 -15.86
C GLN A 192 15.00 2.91 -15.05
N ALA A 193 14.85 2.63 -13.75
CA ALA A 193 15.94 2.11 -12.92
C ALA A 193 16.20 0.60 -13.12
N GLY A 194 15.48 -0.05 -14.04
CA GLY A 194 15.56 -1.48 -14.33
C GLY A 194 15.06 -2.34 -13.18
N LEU A 195 13.97 -1.93 -12.55
CA LEU A 195 13.23 -2.64 -11.52
C LEU A 195 11.79 -2.90 -11.98
N TYR A 196 11.17 -3.94 -11.45
CA TYR A 196 9.77 -4.26 -11.67
C TYR A 196 8.99 -4.08 -10.35
N VAL A 197 7.92 -3.28 -10.39
CA VAL A 197 7.06 -3.05 -9.23
C VAL A 197 6.16 -4.26 -9.04
N THR A 198 6.35 -4.99 -7.94
CA THR A 198 5.52 -6.16 -7.59
C THR A 198 4.38 -5.80 -6.65
N ASN A 199 4.55 -4.72 -5.90
CA ASN A 199 3.52 -4.24 -4.98
C ASN A 199 3.64 -2.72 -4.80
N LEU A 200 2.49 -2.05 -4.78
CA LEU A 200 2.34 -0.66 -4.41
C LEU A 200 1.46 -0.60 -3.16
N THR A 201 1.91 0.11 -2.13
CA THR A 201 1.14 0.39 -0.93
C THR A 201 1.14 1.90 -0.63
N LEU A 202 0.39 2.31 0.40
CA LEU A 202 0.44 3.68 0.89
C LEU A 202 1.42 3.79 2.05
N GLU A 203 2.20 4.88 2.09
CA GLU A 203 3.13 5.16 3.18
C GLU A 203 2.47 5.09 4.57
N PRO A 204 1.29 5.72 4.83
CA PRO A 204 0.65 5.64 6.13
C PRO A 204 0.25 4.21 6.54
N ILE A 205 -0.15 3.35 5.59
CA ILE A 205 -0.48 1.94 5.86
C ILE A 205 0.80 1.15 6.21
N ALA A 206 1.87 1.36 5.44
CA ALA A 206 3.16 0.72 5.70
C ALA A 206 3.72 1.14 7.06
N ALA A 207 3.71 2.45 7.36
CA ALA A 207 4.17 3.02 8.61
C ALA A 207 3.38 2.48 9.82
N MET A 208 2.05 2.42 9.72
CA MET A 208 1.20 1.85 10.77
C MET A 208 1.53 0.38 11.02
N THR A 209 1.74 -0.39 9.96
CA THR A 209 2.03 -1.83 10.07
C THR A 209 3.33 -2.11 10.83
N VAL A 210 4.32 -1.22 10.74
CA VAL A 210 5.61 -1.37 11.40
C VAL A 210 5.65 -0.69 12.77
N ALA A 211 5.08 0.52 12.88
CA ALA A 211 5.21 1.35 14.08
C ALA A 211 4.23 0.96 15.18
N ILE A 212 3.05 0.43 14.85
CA ILE A 212 2.01 0.10 15.82
C ILE A 212 1.88 -1.42 15.96
N PRO A 213 2.28 -1.98 17.13
CA PRO A 213 2.06 -3.40 17.42
C PRO A 213 0.59 -3.78 17.27
N GLU A 214 0.31 -4.98 16.76
CA GLU A 214 -1.03 -5.45 16.42
C GLU A 214 -2.02 -5.33 17.59
N GLN A 215 -1.56 -5.67 18.80
CA GLN A 215 -2.38 -5.56 20.02
C GLN A 215 -2.88 -4.14 20.34
N TYR A 216 -2.21 -3.09 19.83
CA TYR A 216 -2.63 -1.71 20.03
C TYR A 216 -3.50 -1.19 18.89
N ARG A 217 -3.58 -1.88 17.75
CA ARG A 217 -4.41 -1.45 16.62
C ARG A 217 -5.90 -1.49 16.92
N LEU A 218 -6.32 -2.26 17.95
CA LEU A 218 -7.68 -2.25 18.46
C LEU A 218 -8.06 -0.96 19.20
N LEU A 219 -7.10 -0.12 19.53
CA LEU A 219 -7.33 1.17 20.15
C LEU A 219 -7.51 2.26 19.07
N ASN A 220 -8.17 3.36 19.49
CA ASN A 220 -8.25 4.55 18.66
C ASN A 220 -6.89 5.28 18.68
N ILE A 221 -6.10 5.11 17.64
CA ILE A 221 -4.74 5.64 17.53
C ILE A 221 -4.65 6.55 16.31
N ALA A 222 -3.94 7.67 16.44
CA ALA A 222 -3.48 8.48 15.32
C ALA A 222 -1.97 8.31 15.17
N LEU A 223 -1.53 7.84 14.00
CA LEU A 223 -0.15 7.86 13.56
C LEU A 223 0.06 9.11 12.70
N ILE A 224 1.03 9.92 13.04
CA ILE A 224 1.40 11.11 12.27
C ILE A 224 2.85 10.90 11.83
N ASP A 225 3.06 10.76 10.53
CA ASP A 225 4.39 10.71 9.90
C ASP A 225 4.72 12.08 9.32
N ILE A 226 5.80 12.70 9.80
CA ILE A 226 6.20 14.06 9.40
C ILE A 226 7.42 13.94 8.50
N GLY A 227 7.16 13.99 7.19
CA GLY A 227 8.18 13.98 6.15
C GLY A 227 8.78 15.36 5.85
N ALA A 228 9.59 15.44 4.80
CA ALA A 228 10.23 16.68 4.36
C ALA A 228 9.31 17.58 3.49
N GLY A 229 8.30 17.02 2.86
CA GLY A 229 7.37 17.73 2.00
C GLY A 229 5.90 17.45 2.28
N THR A 230 5.61 16.35 2.95
CA THR A 230 4.27 15.89 3.33
C THR A 230 4.21 15.54 4.81
N SER A 231 3.00 15.48 5.35
CA SER A 231 2.72 14.83 6.62
C SER A 231 1.55 13.90 6.40
N ASP A 232 1.74 12.61 6.68
CA ASP A 232 0.74 11.58 6.51
C ASP A 232 0.09 11.26 7.84
N ILE A 233 -1.24 11.19 7.85
CA ILE A 233 -2.02 10.90 9.06
C ILE A 233 -2.84 9.63 8.80
N CYS A 234 -2.68 8.67 9.68
CA CYS A 234 -3.46 7.44 9.66
C CYS A 234 -4.16 7.28 11.02
N ILE A 235 -5.45 7.07 10.99
CA ILE A 235 -6.26 6.94 12.22
C ILE A 235 -6.87 5.55 12.24
N THR A 236 -6.81 4.89 13.41
CA THR A 236 -7.57 3.66 13.65
C THR A 236 -8.74 3.92 14.56
N LYS A 237 -9.83 3.24 14.29
CA LYS A 237 -11.00 3.18 15.15
C LYS A 237 -11.51 1.75 15.22
N ASP A 238 -11.64 1.24 16.43
CA ASP A 238 -12.12 -0.12 16.68
C ASP A 238 -11.36 -1.21 15.88
N GLY A 239 -10.06 -1.01 15.69
CA GLY A 239 -9.17 -1.93 14.96
C GLY A 239 -9.09 -1.70 13.45
N SER A 240 -9.89 -0.83 12.89
CA SER A 240 -9.90 -0.51 11.46
C SER A 240 -9.28 0.86 11.18
N VAL A 241 -8.62 0.99 10.04
CA VAL A 241 -8.17 2.29 9.52
C VAL A 241 -9.38 3.07 9.02
N ILE A 242 -9.47 4.35 9.35
CA ILE A 242 -10.56 5.25 8.91
C ILE A 242 -9.99 6.51 8.25
#